data_986bf44c23d15848a6040a9ad0f39513
#
_entry.id   986bf44c23d15848a6040a9ad0f39513
#
_cell.length_a   1.000
_cell.length_b   1.000
_cell.length_c   1.000
_cell.angle_alpha   90.00
_cell.angle_beta   90.00
_cell.angle_gamma   90.00
#
_symmetry.space_group_name_H-M   'P 1'
#
loop_
_entity.id
_entity.type
_entity.pdbx_description
1 polymer ?
#
loop_
_entity_poly.entity_id
_entity_poly.type
_entity_poly.pdbx_seq_one_letter_code
_entity_poly.pdbx_strand_id
1 'polypeptide(L)'
;SLRRSISLDFFIYNVLPGTTSAAGVKAHFLKAIILGESTVDEISSDFAFELLMHMKGGTSIDVLLDLALGDDEAITGQAAEVLKTQVFLYEADMDRLKLAYESGSAIAKGILESYASAEFFTKIPDIEENIEVVTYIAGEGDISTDLLSPGNQAHSRSDRELHGKTL
;
A
#
# COMPACT_ATOMS: atom_id res chain seq x y z
N SER A 1 28.25 -8.48 -13.47
CA SER A 1 28.08 -9.39 -14.64
C SER A 1 26.65 -9.26 -15.17
N LEU A 2 26.41 -9.61 -16.42
CA LEU A 2 25.09 -9.53 -17.08
C LEU A 2 23.98 -10.25 -16.30
N ARG A 3 24.27 -11.42 -15.71
CA ARG A 3 23.31 -12.16 -14.89
C ARG A 3 22.86 -11.38 -13.64
N ARG A 4 23.79 -10.69 -12.97
CA ARG A 4 23.47 -9.87 -11.80
C ARG A 4 22.58 -8.68 -12.20
N SER A 5 22.89 -8.01 -13.31
CA SER A 5 22.08 -6.91 -13.81
C SER A 5 20.65 -7.34 -14.14
N ILE A 6 20.49 -8.44 -14.92
CA ILE A 6 19.16 -8.96 -15.27
C ILE A 6 18.35 -9.36 -14.01
N SER A 7 19.00 -9.99 -13.03
CA SER A 7 18.33 -10.41 -11.80
C SER A 7 17.89 -9.21 -10.96
N LEU A 8 18.70 -8.15 -10.92
CA LEU A 8 18.39 -6.95 -10.19
C LEU A 8 17.25 -6.17 -10.88
N ASP A 9 17.31 -6.01 -12.19
CA ASP A 9 16.25 -5.38 -12.98
C ASP A 9 14.92 -6.12 -12.78
N PHE A 10 14.94 -7.45 -12.84
CA PHE A 10 13.76 -8.26 -12.56
C PHE A 10 13.23 -8.05 -11.14
N PHE A 11 14.11 -7.99 -10.14
CA PHE A 11 13.72 -7.74 -8.76
C PHE A 11 13.11 -6.35 -8.56
N ILE A 12 13.71 -5.31 -9.16
CA ILE A 12 13.23 -3.93 -9.05
C ILE A 12 11.87 -3.78 -9.71
N TYR A 13 11.77 -4.16 -10.99
CA TYR A 13 10.57 -3.87 -11.81
C TYR A 13 9.45 -4.89 -11.68
N ASN A 14 9.71 -6.05 -11.08
CA ASN A 14 8.64 -7.02 -10.85
C ASN A 14 7.86 -6.66 -9.59
N VAL A 15 6.70 -6.09 -9.78
CA VAL A 15 5.75 -5.87 -8.70
C VAL A 15 5.21 -7.24 -8.25
N LEU A 16 5.43 -7.56 -6.98
CA LEU A 16 5.00 -8.81 -6.35
C LEU A 16 3.94 -8.46 -5.27
N PRO A 17 2.68 -8.20 -5.69
CA PRO A 17 1.61 -7.89 -4.73
C PRO A 17 1.17 -9.15 -3.97
N GLY A 18 0.47 -8.95 -2.87
CA GLY A 18 -0.18 -10.03 -2.15
C GLY A 18 0.70 -10.74 -1.14
N THR A 19 0.48 -12.04 -0.99
CA THR A 19 0.98 -12.86 0.12
C THR A 19 1.90 -13.98 -0.32
N THR A 20 2.41 -13.93 -1.54
CA THR A 20 3.33 -14.96 -2.05
C THR A 20 4.66 -14.93 -1.30
N SER A 21 5.31 -16.09 -1.21
CA SER A 21 6.65 -16.17 -0.60
C SER A 21 7.66 -15.23 -1.26
N ALA A 22 7.56 -15.04 -2.58
CA ALA A 22 8.41 -14.11 -3.32
C ALA A 22 8.16 -12.65 -2.92
N ALA A 23 6.90 -12.26 -2.72
CA ALA A 23 6.54 -10.93 -2.20
C ALA A 23 7.11 -10.72 -0.80
N GLY A 24 7.01 -11.73 0.07
CA GLY A 24 7.59 -11.71 1.41
C GLY A 24 9.11 -11.47 1.39
N VAL A 25 9.82 -12.24 0.60
CA VAL A 25 11.28 -12.09 0.46
C VAL A 25 11.65 -10.69 -0.02
N LYS A 26 10.94 -10.17 -1.04
CA LYS A 26 11.18 -8.81 -1.54
C LYS A 26 10.90 -7.76 -0.48
N ALA A 27 9.76 -7.81 0.20
CA ALA A 27 9.39 -6.83 1.21
C ALA A 27 10.40 -6.78 2.38
N HIS A 28 10.79 -7.92 2.92
CA HIS A 28 11.79 -8.00 4.00
C HIS A 28 13.19 -7.55 3.55
N PHE A 29 13.57 -7.83 2.31
CA PHE A 29 14.85 -7.34 1.78
C PHE A 29 14.84 -5.81 1.63
N LEU A 30 13.75 -5.23 1.14
CA LEU A 30 13.58 -3.77 1.08
C LEU A 30 13.61 -3.14 2.47
N LYS A 31 12.96 -3.77 3.46
CA LYS A 31 13.05 -3.36 4.87
C LYS A 31 14.49 -3.31 5.36
N ALA A 32 15.27 -4.35 5.09
CA ALA A 32 16.68 -4.41 5.50
C ALA A 32 17.53 -3.28 4.86
N ILE A 33 17.22 -2.88 3.63
CA ILE A 33 17.87 -1.72 2.97
C ILE A 33 17.46 -0.42 3.68
N ILE A 34 16.18 -0.23 3.95
CA ILE A 34 15.65 0.97 4.64
C ILE A 34 16.30 1.13 6.02
N LEU A 35 16.48 0.04 6.75
CA LEU A 35 17.12 0.05 8.08
C LEU A 35 18.65 0.09 8.03
N GLY A 36 19.27 0.07 6.84
CA GLY A 36 20.72 0.03 6.70
C GLY A 36 21.39 -1.30 7.06
N GLU A 37 20.59 -2.35 7.24
CA GLU A 37 21.07 -3.71 7.55
C GLU A 37 21.60 -4.42 6.30
N SER A 38 21.22 -3.95 5.12
CA SER A 38 21.67 -4.44 3.82
C SER A 38 21.92 -3.28 2.88
N THR A 39 22.87 -3.44 1.96
CA THR A 39 23.21 -2.40 0.98
C THR A 39 23.25 -2.97 -0.44
N VAL A 40 22.66 -2.24 -1.35
CA VAL A 40 22.73 -2.48 -2.79
C VAL A 40 22.97 -1.13 -3.46
N ASP A 41 24.04 -1.00 -4.22
CA ASP A 41 24.47 0.29 -4.77
C ASP A 41 23.36 0.96 -5.62
N GLU A 42 22.51 0.16 -6.26
CA GLU A 42 21.46 0.61 -7.16
C GLU A 42 20.13 0.93 -6.45
N ILE A 43 19.99 0.61 -5.13
CA ILE A 43 18.76 0.82 -4.38
C ILE A 43 19.05 1.63 -3.13
N SER A 44 18.71 2.92 -3.18
CA SER A 44 18.73 3.78 -2.00
C SER A 44 17.58 3.44 -1.02
N SER A 45 17.64 3.93 0.21
CA SER A 45 16.57 3.81 1.19
C SER A 45 15.25 4.38 0.68
N ASP A 46 15.28 5.57 0.07
CA ASP A 46 14.08 6.21 -0.49
C ASP A 46 13.48 5.39 -1.63
N PHE A 47 14.33 4.84 -2.50
CA PHE A 47 13.87 3.98 -3.59
C PHE A 47 13.32 2.65 -3.07
N ALA A 48 13.88 2.10 -1.99
CA ALA A 48 13.32 0.91 -1.33
C ALA A 48 11.92 1.18 -0.75
N PHE A 49 11.67 2.35 -0.17
CA PHE A 49 10.32 2.77 0.24
C PHE A 49 9.35 2.86 -0.94
N GLU A 50 9.77 3.47 -2.04
CA GLU A 50 8.97 3.57 -3.27
C GLU A 50 8.59 2.18 -3.79
N LEU A 51 9.54 1.25 -3.84
CA LEU A 51 9.28 -0.13 -4.24
C LEU A 51 8.30 -0.85 -3.30
N LEU A 52 8.42 -0.66 -1.98
CA LEU A 52 7.46 -1.19 -1.00
C LEU A 52 6.05 -0.62 -1.20
N MET A 53 5.95 0.66 -1.42
CA MET A 53 4.68 1.35 -1.69
C MET A 53 3.96 0.76 -2.91
N HIS A 54 4.71 0.42 -3.95
CA HIS A 54 4.14 -0.17 -5.16
C HIS A 54 3.73 -1.64 -5.02
N MET A 55 4.20 -2.36 -4.00
CA MET A 55 3.81 -3.75 -3.78
C MET A 55 2.34 -3.92 -3.36
N LYS A 56 1.77 -2.98 -2.61
CA LYS A 56 0.35 -2.89 -2.23
C LYS A 56 -0.30 -4.23 -1.89
N GLY A 57 0.20 -4.93 -0.90
CA GLY A 57 -0.34 -6.22 -0.49
C GLY A 57 -0.03 -6.55 0.96
N GLY A 58 -0.63 -7.63 1.48
CA GLY A 58 -0.54 -7.99 2.88
C GLY A 58 0.88 -7.98 3.43
N THR A 59 1.84 -8.58 2.72
CA THR A 59 3.24 -8.63 3.19
C THR A 59 3.93 -7.27 3.21
N SER A 60 3.66 -6.39 2.23
CA SER A 60 4.23 -5.05 2.24
C SER A 60 3.61 -4.18 3.33
N ILE A 61 2.32 -4.35 3.62
CA ILE A 61 1.63 -3.68 4.72
C ILE A 61 2.22 -4.10 6.06
N ASP A 62 2.44 -5.40 6.28
CA ASP A 62 3.06 -5.92 7.50
C ASP A 62 4.46 -5.33 7.72
N VAL A 63 5.29 -5.30 6.68
CA VAL A 63 6.62 -4.67 6.72
C VAL A 63 6.54 -3.16 6.97
N LEU A 64 5.60 -2.47 6.33
CA LEU A 64 5.39 -1.03 6.56
C LEU A 64 4.91 -0.73 7.98
N LEU A 65 4.10 -1.62 8.57
CA LEU A 65 3.73 -1.53 9.99
C LEU A 65 4.92 -1.70 10.92
N ASP A 66 5.80 -2.65 10.63
CA ASP A 66 7.05 -2.79 11.40
C ASP A 66 7.89 -1.52 11.36
N LEU A 67 8.01 -0.88 10.18
CA LEU A 67 8.74 0.37 10.03
C LEU A 67 8.03 1.54 10.74
N ALA A 68 6.71 1.64 10.60
CA ALA A 68 5.92 2.72 11.20
C ALA A 68 5.85 2.65 12.74
N LEU A 69 6.02 1.48 13.32
CA LEU A 69 6.01 1.26 14.77
C LEU A 69 7.44 1.11 15.33
N GLY A 70 8.47 1.40 14.54
CA GLY A 70 9.87 1.38 14.94
C GLY A 70 10.30 2.64 15.70
N ASP A 71 11.62 2.75 15.93
CA ASP A 71 12.20 3.81 16.78
C ASP A 71 12.76 5.01 15.99
N ASP A 72 13.01 4.87 14.69
CA ASP A 72 13.55 5.95 13.84
C ASP A 72 12.42 6.86 13.34
N GLU A 73 12.40 8.11 13.82
CA GLU A 73 11.32 9.07 13.55
C GLU A 73 11.15 9.38 12.05
N ALA A 74 12.22 9.44 11.28
CA ALA A 74 12.15 9.71 9.85
C ALA A 74 11.54 8.51 9.09
N ILE A 75 11.96 7.30 9.43
CA ILE A 75 11.45 6.06 8.86
C ILE A 75 9.99 5.84 9.26
N THR A 76 9.65 6.02 10.54
CA THR A 76 8.28 5.82 11.05
C THR A 76 7.31 6.80 10.40
N GLY A 77 7.70 8.06 10.25
CA GLY A 77 6.89 9.08 9.58
C GLY A 77 6.61 8.73 8.11
N GLN A 78 7.64 8.34 7.37
CA GLN A 78 7.51 7.97 5.96
C GLN A 78 6.64 6.71 5.77
N ALA A 79 6.85 5.68 6.58
CA ALA A 79 6.03 4.46 6.53
C ALA A 79 4.57 4.75 6.89
N ALA A 80 4.31 5.61 7.88
CA ALA A 80 2.96 6.00 8.26
C ALA A 80 2.22 6.72 7.12
N GLU A 81 2.87 7.61 6.39
CA GLU A 81 2.24 8.30 5.25
C GLU A 81 1.82 7.31 4.15
N VAL A 82 2.62 6.28 3.90
CA VAL A 82 2.23 5.21 2.96
C VAL A 82 1.02 4.43 3.49
N LEU A 83 1.05 4.01 4.76
CA LEU A 83 -0.02 3.22 5.37
C LEU A 83 -1.37 3.95 5.40
N LYS A 84 -1.38 5.28 5.51
CA LYS A 84 -2.60 6.10 5.46
C LYS A 84 -3.37 5.96 4.14
N THR A 85 -2.73 5.49 3.07
CA THR A 85 -3.33 5.34 1.74
C THR A 85 -3.67 3.89 1.38
N GLN A 86 -3.35 2.92 2.24
CA GLN A 86 -3.54 1.50 1.99
C GLN A 86 -4.82 0.97 2.66
N VAL A 87 -5.31 -0.17 2.15
CA VAL A 87 -6.36 -0.96 2.79
C VAL A 87 -5.71 -2.08 3.60
N PHE A 88 -6.06 -2.18 4.87
CA PHE A 88 -5.59 -3.27 5.73
C PHE A 88 -6.41 -4.53 5.45
N LEU A 89 -5.76 -5.56 4.95
CA LEU A 89 -6.41 -6.81 4.56
C LEU A 89 -6.51 -7.82 5.70
N TYR A 90 -5.63 -7.71 6.70
CA TYR A 90 -5.56 -8.65 7.80
C TYR A 90 -5.99 -8.00 9.11
N GLU A 91 -6.84 -8.71 9.86
CA GLU A 91 -7.27 -8.31 11.19
C GLU A 91 -6.07 -8.12 12.14
N ALA A 92 -5.04 -8.97 12.02
CA ALA A 92 -3.82 -8.88 12.82
C ALA A 92 -3.08 -7.53 12.66
N ASP A 93 -3.10 -6.92 11.48
CA ASP A 93 -2.48 -5.62 11.25
C ASP A 93 -3.25 -4.50 11.96
N MET A 94 -4.59 -4.58 11.95
CA MET A 94 -5.43 -3.64 12.70
C MET A 94 -5.28 -3.82 14.21
N ASP A 95 -5.15 -5.04 14.70
CA ASP A 95 -4.93 -5.33 16.12
C ASP A 95 -3.58 -4.77 16.59
N ARG A 96 -2.54 -4.86 15.77
CA ARG A 96 -1.23 -4.25 16.05
C ARG A 96 -1.32 -2.73 16.16
N LEU A 97 -2.01 -2.08 15.22
CA LEU A 97 -2.23 -0.63 15.26
C LEU A 97 -3.04 -0.21 16.48
N LYS A 98 -4.09 -0.95 16.79
CA LYS A 98 -4.93 -0.70 17.97
C LYS A 98 -4.13 -0.80 19.26
N LEU A 99 -3.35 -1.86 19.40
CA LEU A 99 -2.47 -2.06 20.58
C LEU A 99 -1.45 -0.92 20.72
N ALA A 100 -0.83 -0.50 19.61
CA ALA A 100 0.11 0.62 19.61
C ALA A 100 -0.60 1.95 19.98
N TYR A 101 -1.81 2.18 19.47
CA TYR A 101 -2.62 3.34 19.82
C TYR A 101 -2.97 3.35 21.31
N GLU A 102 -3.43 2.23 21.87
CA GLU A 102 -3.74 2.06 23.29
C GLU A 102 -2.51 2.28 24.19
N SER A 103 -1.32 2.00 23.65
CA SER A 103 -0.02 2.26 24.29
C SER A 103 0.46 3.72 24.12
N GLY A 104 -0.32 4.57 23.46
CA GLY A 104 -0.04 6.00 23.32
C GLY A 104 0.73 6.41 22.06
N SER A 105 0.88 5.53 21.06
CA SER A 105 1.56 5.85 19.80
C SER A 105 0.78 6.92 19.00
N ALA A 106 1.38 8.08 18.78
CA ALA A 106 0.82 9.13 17.93
C ALA A 106 0.79 8.71 16.45
N ILE A 107 1.76 7.90 16.03
CA ILE A 107 1.82 7.34 14.66
C ILE A 107 0.62 6.43 14.41
N ALA A 108 0.40 5.45 15.31
CA ALA A 108 -0.74 4.54 15.19
C ALA A 108 -2.08 5.30 15.21
N LYS A 109 -2.20 6.32 16.07
CA LYS A 109 -3.36 7.21 16.10
C LYS A 109 -3.60 7.87 14.73
N GLY A 110 -2.57 8.48 14.14
CA GLY A 110 -2.68 9.16 12.85
C GLY A 110 -3.07 8.22 11.69
N ILE A 111 -2.57 6.99 11.70
CA ILE A 111 -2.94 5.96 10.71
C ILE A 111 -4.42 5.56 10.89
N LEU A 112 -4.87 5.29 12.11
CA LEU A 112 -6.25 4.92 12.41
C LEU A 112 -7.23 6.04 12.09
N GLU A 113 -6.92 7.30 12.44
CA GLU A 113 -7.74 8.47 12.10
C GLU A 113 -7.85 8.66 10.60
N SER A 114 -6.75 8.49 9.85
CA SER A 114 -6.76 8.53 8.40
C SER A 114 -7.66 7.42 7.83
N TYR A 115 -7.56 6.20 8.34
CA TYR A 115 -8.39 5.09 7.91
C TYR A 115 -9.89 5.36 8.18
N ALA A 116 -10.22 5.85 9.38
CA ALA A 116 -11.59 6.19 9.77
C ALA A 116 -12.18 7.35 8.93
N SER A 117 -11.33 8.21 8.37
CA SER A 117 -11.74 9.32 7.49
C SER A 117 -12.03 8.89 6.05
N ALA A 118 -11.82 7.62 5.69
CA ALA A 118 -12.06 7.13 4.34
C ALA A 118 -13.49 7.40 3.88
N GLU A 119 -13.65 7.71 2.60
CA GLU A 119 -14.97 8.02 2.02
C GLU A 119 -15.99 6.90 2.25
N PHE A 120 -15.53 5.66 2.29
CA PHE A 120 -16.36 4.51 2.62
C PHE A 120 -17.11 4.65 3.96
N PHE A 121 -16.48 5.26 4.97
CA PHE A 121 -17.09 5.44 6.27
C PHE A 121 -17.79 6.80 6.43
N THR A 122 -17.35 7.82 5.70
CA THR A 122 -17.78 9.21 5.92
C THR A 122 -18.77 9.70 4.89
N LYS A 123 -18.84 9.08 3.73
CA LYS A 123 -19.69 9.49 2.59
C LYS A 123 -20.60 8.35 2.10
N ILE A 124 -21.18 7.59 3.04
CA ILE A 124 -22.21 6.59 2.68
C ILE A 124 -23.48 7.40 2.33
N PRO A 125 -23.93 7.37 1.07
CA PRO A 125 -25.18 8.03 0.71
C PRO A 125 -26.35 7.28 1.33
N ASP A 126 -27.42 7.99 1.66
CA ASP A 126 -28.70 7.35 1.95
C ASP A 126 -29.13 6.54 0.73
N ILE A 127 -29.56 5.29 0.96
CA ILE A 127 -30.07 4.44 -0.13
C ILE A 127 -31.46 4.95 -0.49
N GLU A 128 -31.59 5.51 -1.67
CA GLU A 128 -32.88 5.94 -2.22
C GLU A 128 -33.67 4.69 -2.66
N GLU A 129 -34.99 4.77 -2.49
CA GLU A 129 -35.91 3.67 -2.91
C GLU A 129 -35.87 3.43 -4.43
N ASN A 130 -35.55 4.49 -5.20
CA ASN A 130 -35.39 4.42 -6.65
C ASN A 130 -34.06 5.11 -7.04
N ILE A 131 -33.20 4.39 -7.75
CA ILE A 131 -31.92 4.91 -8.25
C ILE A 131 -32.03 5.00 -9.76
N GLU A 132 -31.90 6.22 -10.33
CA GLU A 132 -31.73 6.40 -11.76
C GLU A 132 -30.25 6.28 -12.12
N VAL A 133 -29.94 5.36 -13.04
CA VAL A 133 -28.58 5.13 -13.54
C VAL A 133 -28.49 5.55 -15.02
N VAL A 134 -27.60 6.50 -15.29
CA VAL A 134 -27.27 6.86 -16.68
C VAL A 134 -26.15 5.94 -17.16
N THR A 135 -26.44 5.17 -18.20
CA THR A 135 -25.48 4.22 -18.77
C THR A 135 -24.88 4.80 -20.06
N TYR A 136 -23.59 4.79 -20.17
CA TYR A 136 -22.85 5.17 -21.38
C TYR A 136 -22.23 3.93 -22.01
N ILE A 137 -22.34 3.85 -23.34
CA ILE A 137 -21.61 2.84 -24.12
C ILE A 137 -20.24 3.45 -24.45
N ALA A 138 -19.19 2.88 -23.92
CA ALA A 138 -17.84 3.41 -24.04
C ALA A 138 -17.10 2.92 -25.31
N GLY A 139 -17.75 2.89 -26.44
CA GLY A 139 -17.17 2.51 -27.74
C GLY A 139 -17.59 1.12 -28.23
N GLU A 140 -16.97 0.67 -29.30
CA GLU A 140 -17.17 -0.66 -29.88
C GLU A 140 -16.13 -1.63 -29.29
N GLY A 141 -16.59 -2.68 -28.63
CA GLY A 141 -15.78 -3.75 -28.07
C GLY A 141 -15.84 -3.86 -26.55
N ASP A 142 -15.20 -4.89 -26.03
CA ASP A 142 -15.13 -5.15 -24.60
C ASP A 142 -14.11 -4.24 -23.94
N ILE A 143 -14.54 -3.44 -22.97
CA ILE A 143 -13.65 -2.65 -22.11
C ILE A 143 -13.44 -3.43 -20.84
N SER A 144 -12.18 -3.80 -20.57
CA SER A 144 -11.82 -4.43 -19.33
C SER A 144 -11.99 -3.46 -18.16
N THR A 145 -12.57 -3.93 -17.06
CA THR A 145 -12.63 -3.17 -15.79
C THR A 145 -11.26 -2.80 -15.28
N ASP A 146 -10.21 -3.55 -15.62
CA ASP A 146 -8.83 -3.24 -15.25
C ASP A 146 -8.28 -1.97 -15.93
N LEU A 147 -8.89 -1.51 -17.01
CA LEU A 147 -8.59 -0.21 -17.61
C LEU A 147 -9.15 0.96 -16.78
N LEU A 148 -10.25 0.71 -16.05
CA LEU A 148 -10.91 1.70 -15.20
C LEU A 148 -10.43 1.63 -13.76
N SER A 149 -9.98 0.47 -13.31
CA SER A 149 -9.48 0.22 -11.97
C SER A 149 -8.40 -0.87 -12.04
N PRO A 150 -7.14 -0.49 -12.25
CA PRO A 150 -6.06 -1.46 -12.39
C PRO A 150 -5.95 -2.40 -11.19
N GLY A 151 -5.88 -3.72 -11.43
CA GLY A 151 -5.89 -4.75 -10.39
C GLY A 151 -4.74 -4.60 -9.38
N ASN A 152 -3.59 -4.04 -9.80
CA ASN A 152 -2.47 -3.73 -8.91
C ASN A 152 -2.78 -2.58 -7.92
N GLN A 153 -3.89 -1.86 -8.08
CA GLN A 153 -4.36 -0.81 -7.18
C GLN A 153 -5.47 -1.29 -6.23
N ALA A 154 -5.83 -2.57 -6.27
CA ALA A 154 -6.92 -3.13 -5.44
C ALA A 154 -6.70 -2.96 -3.93
N HIS A 155 -5.45 -2.78 -3.48
CA HIS A 155 -5.08 -2.55 -2.08
C HIS A 155 -4.96 -1.07 -1.70
N SER A 156 -5.20 -0.15 -2.63
CA SER A 156 -5.31 1.29 -2.34
C SER A 156 -6.71 1.62 -1.83
N ARG A 157 -6.80 2.63 -0.96
CA ARG A 157 -8.11 3.13 -0.52
C ARG A 157 -8.93 3.62 -1.71
N SER A 158 -10.21 3.32 -1.69
CA SER A 158 -11.17 3.68 -2.75
C SER A 158 -11.65 5.14 -2.70
N ASP A 159 -11.05 6.00 -1.88
CA ASP A 159 -11.33 7.44 -1.88
C ASP A 159 -11.10 8.01 -3.28
N ARG A 160 -12.05 8.78 -3.79
CA ARG A 160 -12.03 9.27 -5.18
C ARG A 160 -10.74 10.00 -5.54
N GLU A 161 -10.22 10.82 -4.62
CA GLU A 161 -8.97 11.55 -4.86
C GLU A 161 -7.74 10.64 -4.85
N LEU A 162 -7.71 9.63 -3.99
CA LEU A 162 -6.60 8.69 -3.92
C LEU A 162 -6.63 7.73 -5.09
N HIS A 163 -7.80 7.15 -5.40
CA HIS A 163 -7.95 6.19 -6.49
C HIS A 163 -7.77 6.88 -7.87
N GLY A 164 -8.27 8.09 -8.02
CA GLY A 164 -8.10 8.88 -9.24
C GLY A 164 -6.65 9.25 -9.59
N LYS A 165 -5.72 9.20 -8.65
CA LYS A 165 -4.29 9.39 -8.92
C LYS A 165 -3.62 8.14 -9.50
N THR A 166 -4.30 7.02 -9.53
CA THR A 166 -3.79 5.73 -10.03
C THR A 166 -4.23 5.44 -11.47
N LEU A 167 -5.18 6.22 -11.98
CA LEU A 167 -5.69 6.20 -13.35
C LEU A 167 -4.91 7.19 -14.23
#